data_0143bcef3e4e2e3696cb8e6aade545ec
#
_entry.id   0143bcef3e4e2e3696cb8e6aade545ec
#
_cell.length_a   1.000
_cell.length_b   1.000
_cell.length_c   1.000
_cell.angle_alpha   90.00
_cell.angle_beta   90.00
_cell.angle_gamma   90.00
#
_symmetry.space_group_name_H-M   'P 1'
#
loop_
_entity.id
_entity.type
_entity.pdbx_description
1 polymer ?
#
loop_
_entity_poly.entity_id
_entity_poly.type
_entity_poly.pdbx_seq_one_letter_code
_entity_poly.pdbx_strand_id
1 'polypeptide(L)'
;MSKEYEVLDDRTYTETHEWVKKIEENRFHAGITDYAQDNLKDIYAVELPKIGENVEQFQAWGQIESEKGASELISPISGKVVTVNEDGLGDVFDTGETAKTNIYGGDLFNINKTPYEAWLIEIETDDEEQLKNLLNPEDYKAKINVD
;
A
#
# COMPACT_ATOMS: atom_id res chain seq x y z
N MET A 1 15.48 23.38 0.91
CA MET A 1 15.06 22.81 -0.38
C MET A 1 14.09 21.66 -0.18
N SER A 2 13.02 21.68 -0.90
CA SER A 2 12.08 20.59 -0.82
C SER A 2 12.65 19.37 -1.57
N LYS A 3 12.42 18.19 -1.01
CA LYS A 3 12.82 16.95 -1.63
C LYS A 3 11.80 16.59 -2.71
N GLU A 4 12.29 16.12 -3.84
CA GLU A 4 11.41 15.62 -4.88
C GLU A 4 11.11 14.15 -4.67
N TYR A 5 9.82 13.80 -4.75
CA TYR A 5 9.37 12.42 -4.63
C TYR A 5 8.85 11.93 -5.94
N GLU A 6 9.06 10.66 -6.20
CA GLU A 6 8.54 10.02 -7.40
C GLU A 6 7.04 9.85 -7.29
N VAL A 7 6.32 10.23 -8.34
CA VAL A 7 4.87 10.03 -8.46
C VAL A 7 4.63 9.52 -9.87
N LEU A 8 4.07 8.32 -9.99
CA LEU A 8 3.86 7.70 -11.30
C LEU A 8 2.51 8.07 -11.87
N ASP A 9 2.45 8.17 -13.20
CA ASP A 9 1.24 8.60 -13.90
C ASP A 9 0.25 7.47 -14.20
N ASP A 10 0.65 6.23 -13.94
CA ASP A 10 -0.13 5.03 -14.28
C ASP A 10 -1.02 4.51 -13.14
N ARG A 11 -1.16 5.29 -12.08
CA ARG A 11 -1.93 4.87 -10.90
C ARG A 11 -2.56 6.06 -10.19
N THR A 12 -3.40 5.76 -9.18
CA THR A 12 -4.05 6.78 -8.38
C THR A 12 -3.66 6.64 -6.91
N TYR A 13 -4.01 7.64 -6.11
CA TYR A 13 -3.44 7.79 -4.77
C TYR A 13 -4.49 8.17 -3.74
N THR A 14 -4.25 7.77 -2.48
CA THR A 14 -5.05 8.25 -1.36
C THR A 14 -4.40 9.49 -0.73
N GLU A 15 -5.16 10.21 0.07
CA GLU A 15 -4.61 11.32 0.85
C GLU A 15 -3.64 10.85 1.95
N THR A 16 -3.68 9.58 2.29
CA THR A 16 -2.82 8.99 3.30
C THR A 16 -1.62 8.26 2.70
N HIS A 17 -1.35 8.49 1.41
CA HIS A 17 -0.11 8.08 0.74
C HIS A 17 -0.03 6.59 0.41
N GLU A 18 -1.17 5.99 0.07
CA GLU A 18 -1.19 4.68 -0.57
C GLU A 18 -1.47 4.88 -2.06
N TRP A 19 -0.99 3.95 -2.87
CA TRP A 19 -1.29 3.95 -4.30
C TRP A 19 -2.09 2.70 -4.66
N VAL A 20 -2.84 2.79 -5.76
CA VAL A 20 -3.52 1.65 -6.34
C VAL A 20 -3.37 1.68 -7.85
N LYS A 21 -3.07 0.52 -8.42
CA LYS A 21 -2.83 0.37 -9.85
C LYS A 21 -3.64 -0.80 -10.39
N LYS A 22 -4.38 -0.55 -11.47
CA LYS A 22 -5.09 -1.63 -12.15
C LYS A 22 -4.09 -2.50 -12.91
N ILE A 23 -4.14 -3.81 -12.66
CA ILE A 23 -3.24 -4.77 -13.32
C ILE A 23 -3.96 -5.60 -14.37
N GLU A 24 -5.23 -5.87 -14.17
CA GLU A 24 -6.11 -6.50 -15.14
C GLU A 24 -7.55 -6.21 -14.74
N GLU A 25 -8.50 -6.69 -15.50
CA GLU A 25 -9.90 -6.41 -15.21
C GLU A 25 -10.26 -6.90 -13.80
N ASN A 26 -10.85 -6.00 -13.03
CA ASN A 26 -11.27 -6.23 -11.64
C ASN A 26 -10.14 -6.51 -10.66
N ARG A 27 -8.87 -6.43 -11.08
CA ARG A 27 -7.72 -6.71 -10.22
C ARG A 27 -6.80 -5.50 -10.10
N PHE A 28 -6.41 -5.21 -8.86
CA PHE A 28 -5.59 -4.03 -8.54
C PHE A 28 -4.51 -4.39 -7.54
N HIS A 29 -3.34 -3.77 -7.70
CA HIS A 29 -2.31 -3.80 -6.67
C HIS A 29 -2.36 -2.52 -5.87
N ALA A 30 -2.05 -2.62 -4.58
CA ALA A 30 -1.96 -1.47 -3.69
C ALA A 30 -0.66 -1.50 -2.89
N GLY A 31 -0.11 -0.33 -2.64
CA GLY A 31 1.13 -0.19 -1.90
C GLY A 31 1.23 1.21 -1.32
N ILE A 32 2.43 1.58 -0.87
CA ILE A 32 2.68 2.93 -0.35
C ILE A 32 3.58 3.71 -1.29
N THR A 33 3.48 5.04 -1.21
CA THR A 33 4.22 5.92 -2.13
C THR A 33 5.65 6.15 -1.67
N ASP A 34 6.44 6.76 -2.56
CA ASP A 34 7.80 7.18 -2.25
C ASP A 34 7.82 8.16 -1.08
N TYR A 35 6.87 9.09 -1.06
CA TYR A 35 6.73 10.04 0.04
C TYR A 35 6.51 9.30 1.37
N ALA A 36 5.63 8.31 1.37
CA ALA A 36 5.32 7.55 2.58
C ALA A 36 6.54 6.79 3.11
N GLN A 37 7.25 6.07 2.23
CA GLN A 37 8.41 5.30 2.68
C GLN A 37 9.52 6.19 3.21
N ASP A 38 9.71 7.36 2.62
CA ASP A 38 10.72 8.29 3.09
C ASP A 38 10.40 8.84 4.48
N ASN A 39 9.14 9.11 4.75
CA ASN A 39 8.71 9.57 6.07
C ASN A 39 8.81 8.48 7.13
N LEU A 40 8.62 7.23 6.74
CA LEU A 40 8.68 6.10 7.68
C LEU A 40 10.11 5.64 7.95
N LYS A 41 11.01 5.87 7.02
CA LYS A 41 12.39 5.36 7.06
C LYS A 41 12.39 3.84 7.00
N ASP A 42 13.34 3.16 7.62
CA ASP A 42 13.47 1.71 7.49
C ASP A 42 12.23 0.98 7.98
N ILE A 43 11.69 0.13 7.14
CA ILE A 43 10.50 -0.65 7.44
C ILE A 43 10.91 -2.03 7.95
N TYR A 44 10.40 -2.40 9.13
CA TYR A 44 10.78 -3.63 9.82
C TYR A 44 9.74 -4.73 9.73
N ALA A 45 8.47 -4.36 9.66
CA ALA A 45 7.40 -5.33 9.63
C ALA A 45 6.16 -4.74 8.97
N VAL A 46 5.36 -5.60 8.36
CA VAL A 46 4.04 -5.22 7.86
C VAL A 46 3.02 -6.24 8.33
N GLU A 47 1.83 -5.75 8.65
CA GLU A 47 0.69 -6.58 8.97
C GLU A 47 -0.35 -6.32 7.89
N LEU A 48 -0.69 -7.36 7.13
CA LEU A 48 -1.56 -7.27 5.97
C LEU A 48 -2.83 -8.09 6.19
N PRO A 49 -3.90 -7.81 5.43
CA PRO A 49 -5.09 -8.64 5.50
C PRO A 49 -4.79 -10.06 5.06
N LYS A 50 -5.55 -11.03 5.53
CA LYS A 50 -5.44 -12.40 5.05
C LYS A 50 -6.10 -12.51 3.68
N ILE A 51 -5.61 -13.45 2.89
CA ILE A 51 -6.23 -13.79 1.61
C ILE A 51 -7.68 -14.19 1.89
N GLY A 52 -8.60 -13.63 1.14
CA GLY A 52 -10.04 -13.84 1.31
C GLY A 52 -10.73 -12.79 2.17
N GLU A 53 -9.98 -11.95 2.89
CA GLU A 53 -10.56 -10.89 3.70
C GLU A 53 -11.08 -9.78 2.80
N ASN A 54 -12.18 -9.16 3.21
CA ASN A 54 -12.71 -7.99 2.52
C ASN A 54 -12.14 -6.72 3.15
N VAL A 55 -11.78 -5.77 2.29
CA VAL A 55 -11.31 -4.44 2.72
C VAL A 55 -12.26 -3.39 2.19
N GLU A 56 -12.34 -2.26 2.88
CA GLU A 56 -13.22 -1.15 2.49
C GLU A 56 -12.42 0.11 2.23
N GLN A 57 -12.82 0.85 1.21
CA GLN A 57 -12.15 2.10 0.86
C GLN A 57 -12.06 3.02 2.07
N PHE A 58 -10.87 3.57 2.29
CA PHE A 58 -10.54 4.53 3.36
C PHE A 58 -10.60 3.96 4.78
N GLN A 59 -10.72 2.63 4.91
CA GLN A 59 -10.65 1.98 6.22
C GLN A 59 -9.28 1.32 6.41
N ALA A 60 -8.83 1.25 7.65
CA ALA A 60 -7.56 0.60 7.94
C ALA A 60 -7.65 -0.90 7.68
N TRP A 61 -6.64 -1.47 7.02
CA TRP A 61 -6.58 -2.91 6.76
C TRP A 61 -5.31 -3.57 7.28
N GLY A 62 -4.40 -2.81 7.83
CA GLY A 62 -3.16 -3.34 8.38
C GLY A 62 -2.30 -2.23 8.94
N GLN A 63 -1.03 -2.55 9.17
CA GLN A 63 -0.09 -1.53 9.64
C GLN A 63 1.34 -1.83 9.24
N ILE A 64 2.16 -0.80 9.27
CA ILE A 64 3.60 -0.87 9.00
C ILE A 64 4.33 -0.47 10.28
N GLU A 65 5.36 -1.23 10.64
CA GLU A 65 6.28 -0.84 11.70
C GLU A 65 7.60 -0.39 11.07
N SER A 66 8.09 0.75 11.51
CA SER A 66 9.28 1.36 10.95
C SER A 66 10.07 2.09 12.03
N GLU A 67 11.17 2.73 11.63
CA GLU A 67 11.94 3.57 12.56
C GLU A 67 11.11 4.67 13.20
N LYS A 68 10.06 5.12 12.54
CA LYS A 68 9.19 6.20 13.04
C LYS A 68 7.99 5.68 13.84
N GLY A 69 7.93 4.39 14.07
CA GLY A 69 6.85 3.78 14.83
C GLY A 69 5.85 3.05 13.93
N ALA A 70 4.68 2.75 14.48
CA ALA A 70 3.63 2.05 13.75
C ALA A 70 2.72 3.04 13.04
N SER A 71 2.35 2.73 11.80
CA SER A 71 1.42 3.53 11.00
C SER A 71 0.37 2.62 10.40
N GLU A 72 -0.88 3.07 10.39
CA GLU A 72 -1.95 2.30 9.76
C GLU A 72 -1.85 2.35 8.24
N LEU A 73 -2.23 1.23 7.62
CA LEU A 73 -2.40 1.15 6.18
C LEU A 73 -3.89 1.29 5.86
N ILE A 74 -4.20 2.22 4.98
CA ILE A 74 -5.58 2.56 4.61
C ILE A 74 -5.86 2.02 3.22
N SER A 75 -7.01 1.37 3.04
CA SER A 75 -7.34 0.79 1.76
C SER A 75 -7.75 1.85 0.74
N PRO A 76 -7.18 1.82 -0.47
CA PRO A 76 -7.60 2.74 -1.52
C PRO A 76 -8.92 2.37 -2.18
N ILE A 77 -9.31 1.09 -2.15
CA ILE A 77 -10.57 0.64 -2.74
C ILE A 77 -11.16 -0.49 -1.91
N SER A 78 -12.45 -0.73 -2.09
CA SER A 78 -13.12 -1.86 -1.47
C SER A 78 -12.99 -3.09 -2.35
N GLY A 79 -12.87 -4.25 -1.73
CA GLY A 79 -12.81 -5.49 -2.47
C GLY A 79 -12.29 -6.63 -1.62
N LYS A 80 -12.00 -7.74 -2.27
CA LYS A 80 -11.51 -8.95 -1.63
C LYS A 80 -10.01 -9.09 -1.87
N VAL A 81 -9.25 -9.37 -0.82
CA VAL A 81 -7.83 -9.62 -0.93
C VAL A 81 -7.63 -10.99 -1.56
N VAL A 82 -7.00 -11.04 -2.74
CA VAL A 82 -6.79 -12.29 -3.45
C VAL A 82 -5.39 -12.83 -3.30
N THR A 83 -4.41 -11.98 -3.04
CA THR A 83 -3.06 -12.43 -2.70
C THR A 83 -2.28 -11.31 -2.00
N VAL A 84 -1.18 -11.69 -1.36
CA VAL A 84 -0.20 -10.77 -0.78
C VAL A 84 1.13 -11.01 -1.49
N ASN A 85 1.99 -9.99 -1.52
CA ASN A 85 3.24 -10.05 -2.29
C ASN A 85 4.35 -10.77 -1.53
N GLU A 86 4.25 -12.09 -1.42
CA GLU A 86 5.28 -12.90 -0.75
C GLU A 86 6.62 -12.84 -1.46
N ASP A 87 6.59 -12.85 -2.81
CA ASP A 87 7.81 -12.86 -3.60
C ASP A 87 8.63 -11.58 -3.44
N GLY A 88 7.96 -10.46 -3.24
CA GLY A 88 8.63 -9.16 -3.17
C GLY A 88 8.90 -8.66 -1.76
N LEU A 89 8.24 -9.23 -0.76
CA LEU A 89 8.31 -8.71 0.61
C LEU A 89 8.98 -9.63 1.62
N GLY A 90 9.04 -10.93 1.31
CA GLY A 90 9.67 -11.90 2.21
C GLY A 90 8.68 -12.90 2.78
N ASP A 91 9.14 -13.65 3.78
CA ASP A 91 8.38 -14.75 4.34
C ASP A 91 7.11 -14.28 5.05
N VAL A 92 6.01 -14.96 4.76
CA VAL A 92 4.73 -14.70 5.37
C VAL A 92 4.57 -15.60 6.59
N PHE A 93 4.22 -14.99 7.72
CA PHE A 93 3.93 -15.73 8.93
C PHE A 93 2.45 -15.57 9.26
N ASP A 94 1.68 -16.62 9.04
CA ASP A 94 0.27 -16.66 9.39
C ASP A 94 0.16 -17.37 10.75
N THR A 95 -0.14 -16.60 11.78
CA THR A 95 -0.23 -17.17 13.12
C THR A 95 -1.51 -17.98 13.36
N GLY A 96 -2.46 -17.88 12.43
CA GLY A 96 -3.74 -18.58 12.55
C GLY A 96 -4.67 -17.99 13.58
N GLU A 97 -4.15 -17.29 14.56
CA GLU A 97 -4.93 -16.70 15.64
C GLU A 97 -5.33 -15.26 15.37
N THR A 98 -4.60 -14.58 14.49
CA THR A 98 -4.91 -13.21 14.12
C THR A 98 -5.61 -13.18 12.76
N ALA A 99 -6.34 -12.14 12.51
CA ALA A 99 -6.99 -11.94 11.21
C ALA A 99 -6.04 -11.32 10.19
N LYS A 100 -4.74 -11.36 10.46
CA LYS A 100 -3.75 -10.66 9.63
C LYS A 100 -2.61 -11.56 9.19
N THR A 101 -1.99 -11.20 8.08
CA THR A 101 -0.79 -11.81 7.57
C THR A 101 0.39 -10.93 7.98
N ASN A 102 1.35 -11.51 8.69
CA ASN A 102 2.50 -10.76 9.18
C ASN A 102 3.73 -11.09 8.36
N ILE A 103 4.47 -10.08 7.93
CA ILE A 103 5.70 -10.23 7.16
C ILE A 103 6.83 -9.52 7.91
N TYR A 104 7.94 -10.24 8.09
CA TYR A 104 9.16 -9.73 8.71
C TYR A 104 10.34 -10.09 7.81
N GLY A 105 11.41 -9.34 7.90
CA GLY A 105 12.65 -9.75 7.27
C GLY A 105 13.22 -8.80 6.25
N GLY A 106 14.29 -9.24 5.60
CA GLY A 106 15.14 -8.40 4.79
C GLY A 106 14.53 -7.87 3.50
N ASP A 107 13.60 -8.61 2.91
CA ASP A 107 13.01 -8.20 1.63
C ASP A 107 12.03 -7.04 1.80
N LEU A 108 11.66 -6.70 3.03
CA LEU A 108 10.83 -5.51 3.29
C LEU A 108 11.52 -4.22 2.86
N PHE A 109 12.84 -4.22 2.75
CA PHE A 109 13.56 -3.08 2.19
C PHE A 109 13.14 -2.75 0.76
N ASN A 110 12.52 -3.68 0.05
CA ASN A 110 12.01 -3.39 -1.27
C ASN A 110 10.94 -2.30 -1.23
N ILE A 111 10.22 -2.17 -0.12
CA ILE A 111 9.25 -1.09 0.04
C ILE A 111 9.97 0.25 0.06
N ASN A 112 11.12 0.31 0.71
CA ASN A 112 11.94 1.53 0.74
C ASN A 112 12.62 1.82 -0.58
N LYS A 113 13.15 0.79 -1.24
CA LYS A 113 13.93 0.96 -2.48
C LYS A 113 13.07 1.20 -3.70
N THR A 114 12.00 0.43 -3.84
CA THR A 114 11.15 0.44 -5.02
C THR A 114 9.67 0.40 -4.61
N PRO A 115 9.18 1.45 -3.95
CA PRO A 115 7.83 1.43 -3.38
C PRO A 115 6.72 1.20 -4.41
N TYR A 116 6.95 1.57 -5.66
CA TYR A 116 5.95 1.38 -6.71
C TYR A 116 5.99 0.00 -7.36
N GLU A 117 7.04 -0.77 -7.10
CA GLU A 117 7.13 -2.16 -7.53
C GLU A 117 6.80 -3.11 -6.39
N ALA A 118 7.03 -2.67 -5.15
CA ALA A 118 6.78 -3.48 -3.95
C ALA A 118 5.33 -3.33 -3.50
N TRP A 119 4.42 -3.87 -4.30
CA TRP A 119 3.01 -3.85 -3.94
C TRP A 119 2.79 -4.75 -2.71
N LEU A 120 1.78 -4.41 -1.92
CA LEU A 120 1.49 -5.12 -0.66
C LEU A 120 0.42 -6.17 -0.84
N ILE A 121 -0.70 -5.81 -1.43
CA ILE A 121 -1.82 -6.73 -1.64
C ILE A 121 -2.41 -6.57 -3.02
N GLU A 122 -3.05 -7.64 -3.48
CA GLU A 122 -3.85 -7.61 -4.69
C GLU A 122 -5.32 -7.70 -4.30
N ILE A 123 -6.12 -6.79 -4.81
CA ILE A 123 -7.53 -6.67 -4.48
C ILE A 123 -8.38 -6.93 -5.71
N GLU A 124 -9.41 -7.77 -5.57
CA GLU A 124 -10.42 -7.95 -6.60
C GLU A 124 -11.62 -7.10 -6.23
N THR A 125 -12.06 -6.24 -7.13
CA THR A 125 -13.20 -5.35 -6.86
C THR A 125 -14.18 -5.35 -8.03
N ASP A 126 -15.47 -5.22 -7.68
CA ASP A 126 -16.53 -5.02 -8.65
C ASP A 126 -16.91 -3.55 -8.79
N ASP A 127 -16.31 -2.69 -7.96
CA ASP A 127 -16.68 -1.27 -7.89
C ASP A 127 -15.52 -0.35 -8.23
N GLU A 128 -15.21 -0.26 -9.54
CA GLU A 128 -14.15 0.63 -10.01
C GLU A 128 -14.55 2.10 -9.94
N GLU A 129 -15.82 2.39 -9.67
CA GLU A 129 -16.28 3.78 -9.48
C GLU A 129 -15.57 4.44 -8.30
N GLN A 130 -15.12 3.65 -7.32
CA GLN A 130 -14.40 4.19 -6.18
C GLN A 130 -13.08 4.85 -6.55
N LEU A 131 -12.51 4.53 -7.71
CA LEU A 131 -11.29 5.20 -8.17
C LEU A 131 -11.49 6.70 -8.34
N LYS A 132 -12.72 7.14 -8.56
CA LYS A 132 -13.04 8.56 -8.69
C LYS A 132 -12.88 9.32 -7.38
N ASN A 133 -12.83 8.62 -6.25
CA ASN A 133 -12.65 9.22 -4.94
C ASN A 133 -11.18 9.43 -4.59
N LEU A 134 -10.28 9.01 -5.47
CA LEU A 134 -8.85 9.06 -5.24
C LEU A 134 -8.20 10.24 -5.97
N LEU A 135 -6.99 10.57 -5.56
CA LEU A 135 -6.24 11.64 -6.19
C LEU A 135 -5.56 11.11 -7.46
N ASN A 136 -5.64 11.89 -8.54
CA ASN A 136 -4.84 11.60 -9.72
C ASN A 136 -3.38 12.02 -9.44
N PRO A 137 -2.42 11.64 -10.31
CA PRO A 137 -1.01 11.96 -10.06
C PRO A 137 -0.74 13.44 -9.85
N GLU A 138 -1.38 14.32 -10.62
CA GLU A 138 -1.16 15.76 -10.50
C GLU A 138 -1.63 16.30 -9.15
N ASP A 139 -2.82 15.88 -8.72
CA ASP A 139 -3.37 16.33 -7.44
C ASP A 139 -2.55 15.78 -6.28
N TYR A 140 -2.06 14.55 -6.41
CA TYR A 140 -1.21 13.98 -5.38
C TYR A 140 0.13 14.73 -5.27
N LYS A 141 0.75 15.06 -6.41
CA LYS A 141 1.98 15.86 -6.43
C LYS A 141 1.76 17.21 -5.73
N ALA A 142 0.64 17.86 -6.02
CA ALA A 142 0.32 19.13 -5.39
C ALA A 142 0.20 18.97 -3.88
N LYS A 143 -0.40 17.87 -3.42
CA LYS A 143 -0.58 17.61 -2.00
C LYS A 143 0.75 17.46 -1.27
N ILE A 144 1.69 16.70 -1.81
CA ILE A 144 2.96 16.42 -1.13
C ILE A 144 3.99 17.53 -1.29
N ASN A 145 3.76 18.48 -2.20
CA ASN A 145 4.68 19.59 -2.46
C ASN A 145 4.20 20.91 -1.84
N VAL A 146 3.24 20.87 -0.95
CA VAL A 146 2.62 22.07 -0.37
C VAL A 146 3.42 22.63 0.83
N ASP A 147 4.54 22.12 1.10
CA ASP A 147 5.35 22.69 2.19
C ASP A 147 6.24 23.81 1.70
#